data_ec90a2e6abe15aca2f44bd4e4e741296
#
_entry.id   ec90a2e6abe15aca2f44bd4e4e741296
#
_cell.length_a   1.000
_cell.length_b   1.000
_cell.length_c   1.000
_cell.angle_alpha   90.00
_cell.angle_beta   90.00
_cell.angle_gamma   90.00
#
_symmetry.space_group_name_H-M   'P 1'
#
loop_
_entity.id
_entity.type
_entity.pdbx_description
1 polymer ?
#
loop_
_entity_poly.entity_id
_entity_poly.type
_entity_poly.pdbx_seq_one_letter_code
_entity_poly.pdbx_strand_id
1 'polypeptide(L)'
;KVDSALQRDIQDAGKKSFGQGRWAPGVEQMAARAADVMGRPIGSDLAVLFVSAVGVIGGLILAGAMIRTYVAARAAFAGARRHYAQVTTDYDATQIRAGLIPTNDAHGAQVLARFAWFEDRYAELTRAFGDFGEPRGAEWFAWGRRPEARRLRARAAELDSLDDAIANTSALLTMSEGWREAWRNEQGPVHED
;
A
#
# COMPACT_ATOMS: atom_id res chain seq x y z
N LYS A 1 -57.10 -14.19 -13.24
CA LYS A 1 -57.67 -15.30 -12.43
C LYS A 1 -57.00 -16.57 -12.88
N VAL A 2 -56.35 -17.26 -11.95
CA VAL A 2 -55.74 -18.57 -12.22
C VAL A 2 -56.90 -19.55 -12.35
N ASP A 3 -56.95 -20.28 -13.47
CA ASP A 3 -57.96 -21.29 -13.73
C ASP A 3 -57.82 -22.47 -12.72
N SER A 4 -58.94 -23.02 -12.28
CA SER A 4 -58.98 -24.13 -11.30
C SER A 4 -58.26 -25.41 -11.81
N ALA A 5 -58.15 -25.61 -13.12
CA ALA A 5 -57.39 -26.65 -13.73
C ALA A 5 -55.87 -26.43 -13.55
N LEU A 6 -55.44 -25.20 -13.74
CA LEU A 6 -54.05 -24.80 -13.59
C LEU A 6 -53.57 -24.91 -12.14
N GLN A 7 -54.46 -24.53 -11.20
CA GLN A 7 -54.17 -24.64 -9.76
C GLN A 7 -53.98 -26.08 -9.32
N ARG A 8 -54.79 -27.03 -9.87
CA ARG A 8 -54.62 -28.48 -9.61
C ARG A 8 -53.33 -29.02 -10.20
N ASP A 9 -52.95 -28.64 -11.42
CA ASP A 9 -51.72 -29.07 -12.07
C ASP A 9 -50.49 -28.64 -11.25
N ILE A 10 -50.46 -27.43 -10.72
CA ILE A 10 -49.41 -26.95 -9.82
C ILE A 10 -49.37 -27.74 -8.52
N GLN A 11 -50.49 -28.05 -7.91
CA GLN A 11 -50.57 -28.85 -6.68
C GLN A 11 -50.13 -30.29 -6.88
N ASP A 12 -50.51 -30.89 -7.98
CA ASP A 12 -50.15 -32.24 -8.32
C ASP A 12 -48.65 -32.47 -8.58
N ALA A 13 -47.96 -31.42 -9.03
CA ALA A 13 -46.50 -31.44 -9.23
C ALA A 13 -45.71 -31.73 -7.95
N GLY A 14 -46.17 -31.27 -6.77
CA GLY A 14 -45.50 -31.55 -5.49
C GLY A 14 -46.03 -32.78 -4.74
N LYS A 15 -47.18 -33.32 -5.11
CA LYS A 15 -47.95 -34.32 -4.36
C LYS A 15 -47.16 -35.60 -4.03
N LYS A 16 -46.34 -36.08 -4.97
CA LYS A 16 -45.52 -37.30 -4.79
C LYS A 16 -44.44 -37.09 -3.72
N SER A 17 -43.80 -35.94 -3.71
CA SER A 17 -42.75 -35.56 -2.75
C SER A 17 -43.34 -35.37 -1.36
N PHE A 18 -44.49 -34.75 -1.24
CA PHE A 18 -45.22 -34.59 0.04
C PHE A 18 -45.67 -35.94 0.61
N GLY A 19 -46.17 -36.82 -0.24
CA GLY A 19 -46.57 -38.20 0.18
C GLY A 19 -45.39 -39.02 0.69
N GLN A 20 -44.17 -38.67 0.36
CA GLN A 20 -42.92 -39.28 0.85
C GLN A 20 -42.29 -38.54 2.03
N GLY A 21 -42.96 -37.56 2.61
CA GLY A 21 -42.46 -36.74 3.71
C GLY A 21 -41.34 -35.74 3.29
N ARG A 22 -41.05 -35.61 2.00
CA ARG A 22 -40.02 -34.72 1.47
C ARG A 22 -40.61 -33.34 1.12
N TRP A 23 -40.73 -32.47 2.14
CA TRP A 23 -41.41 -31.20 2.03
C TRP A 23 -40.68 -30.20 1.13
N ALA A 24 -39.37 -30.04 1.30
CA ALA A 24 -38.59 -29.09 0.53
C ALA A 24 -38.61 -29.38 -0.99
N PRO A 25 -38.31 -30.59 -1.47
CA PRO A 25 -38.49 -30.92 -2.88
C PRO A 25 -39.90 -30.78 -3.40
N GLY A 26 -40.92 -31.03 -2.57
CA GLY A 26 -42.31 -30.85 -2.94
C GLY A 26 -42.69 -29.39 -3.22
N VAL A 27 -42.25 -28.49 -2.36
CA VAL A 27 -42.44 -27.04 -2.56
C VAL A 27 -41.68 -26.57 -3.79
N GLU A 28 -40.45 -27.04 -3.99
CA GLU A 28 -39.63 -26.67 -5.14
C GLU A 28 -40.29 -27.11 -6.46
N GLN A 29 -40.82 -28.31 -6.54
CA GLN A 29 -41.53 -28.83 -7.74
C GLN A 29 -42.81 -28.04 -8.03
N MET A 30 -43.59 -27.69 -6.99
CA MET A 30 -44.78 -26.85 -7.17
C MET A 30 -44.42 -25.46 -7.66
N ALA A 31 -43.41 -24.89 -7.09
CA ALA A 31 -42.92 -23.56 -7.46
C ALA A 31 -42.36 -23.54 -8.88
N ALA A 32 -41.61 -24.59 -9.29
CA ALA A 32 -41.10 -24.75 -10.64
C ALA A 32 -42.26 -24.85 -11.66
N ARG A 33 -43.29 -25.64 -11.33
CA ARG A 33 -44.45 -25.79 -12.20
C ARG A 33 -45.26 -24.48 -12.32
N ALA A 34 -45.43 -23.78 -11.23
CA ALA A 34 -46.10 -22.48 -11.21
C ALA A 34 -45.36 -21.45 -12.09
N ALA A 35 -44.05 -21.43 -12.03
CA ALA A 35 -43.25 -20.55 -12.85
C ALA A 35 -43.30 -20.86 -14.35
N ASP A 36 -43.21 -22.15 -14.68
CA ASP A 36 -43.32 -22.65 -16.05
C ASP A 36 -44.66 -22.23 -16.68
N VAL A 37 -45.74 -22.48 -15.92
CA VAL A 37 -47.10 -22.10 -16.35
C VAL A 37 -47.31 -20.57 -16.45
N MET A 38 -46.66 -19.78 -15.59
CA MET A 38 -46.70 -18.35 -15.65
C MET A 38 -45.70 -17.72 -16.64
N GLY A 39 -44.94 -18.58 -17.37
CA GLY A 39 -43.92 -18.12 -18.32
C GLY A 39 -42.75 -17.44 -17.63
N ARG A 40 -42.55 -17.64 -16.34
CA ARG A 40 -41.41 -17.16 -15.58
C ARG A 40 -40.49 -18.29 -15.17
N PRO A 41 -39.32 -18.44 -15.75
CA PRO A 41 -38.34 -19.42 -15.31
C PRO A 41 -37.93 -19.12 -13.86
N ILE A 42 -38.23 -20.06 -12.93
CA ILE A 42 -37.72 -19.96 -11.55
C ILE A 42 -36.22 -20.20 -11.61
N GLY A 43 -35.48 -19.28 -11.09
CA GLY A 43 -34.04 -19.37 -10.95
C GLY A 43 -33.24 -18.41 -11.82
N SER A 44 -33.75 -17.98 -13.00
CA SER A 44 -33.02 -17.03 -13.82
C SER A 44 -32.90 -15.65 -13.12
N ASP A 45 -33.98 -15.14 -12.54
CA ASP A 45 -34.00 -13.82 -11.92
C ASP A 45 -33.21 -13.78 -10.61
N LEU A 46 -33.35 -14.83 -9.77
CA LEU A 46 -32.57 -14.98 -8.53
C LEU A 46 -31.09 -15.25 -8.83
N ALA A 47 -30.79 -16.08 -9.81
CA ALA A 47 -29.40 -16.32 -10.22
C ALA A 47 -28.76 -15.07 -10.81
N VAL A 48 -29.49 -14.33 -11.66
CA VAL A 48 -29.03 -13.04 -12.23
C VAL A 48 -28.82 -12.00 -11.13
N LEU A 49 -29.77 -11.89 -10.17
CA LEU A 49 -29.62 -10.98 -9.02
C LEU A 49 -28.43 -11.36 -8.16
N PHE A 50 -28.21 -12.65 -7.87
CA PHE A 50 -27.08 -13.13 -7.09
C PHE A 50 -25.77 -12.87 -7.79
N VAL A 51 -25.63 -13.20 -9.07
CA VAL A 51 -24.43 -12.96 -9.87
C VAL A 51 -24.14 -11.47 -9.99
N SER A 52 -25.18 -10.65 -10.17
CA SER A 52 -25.05 -9.18 -10.23
C SER A 52 -24.61 -8.62 -8.88
N ALA A 53 -25.16 -9.07 -7.76
CA ALA A 53 -24.77 -8.64 -6.42
C ALA A 53 -23.31 -9.01 -6.11
N VAL A 54 -22.89 -10.26 -6.42
CA VAL A 54 -21.51 -10.71 -6.26
C VAL A 54 -20.57 -9.90 -7.14
N GLY A 55 -20.96 -9.61 -8.39
CA GLY A 55 -20.20 -8.77 -9.32
C GLY A 55 -20.01 -7.34 -8.81
N VAL A 56 -21.07 -6.71 -8.29
CA VAL A 56 -21.00 -5.37 -7.71
C VAL A 56 -20.14 -5.33 -6.46
N ILE A 57 -20.33 -6.27 -5.53
CA ILE A 57 -19.51 -6.35 -4.31
C ILE A 57 -18.05 -6.59 -4.65
N GLY A 58 -17.75 -7.54 -5.54
CA GLY A 58 -16.40 -7.81 -6.02
C GLY A 58 -15.76 -6.60 -6.69
N GLY A 59 -16.51 -5.89 -7.52
CA GLY A 59 -16.09 -4.64 -8.15
C GLY A 59 -15.76 -3.54 -7.15
N LEU A 60 -16.57 -3.35 -6.12
CA LEU A 60 -16.34 -2.37 -5.06
C LEU A 60 -15.09 -2.71 -4.22
N ILE A 61 -14.88 -3.99 -3.91
CA ILE A 61 -13.67 -4.44 -3.18
C ILE A 61 -12.42 -4.17 -4.02
N LEU A 62 -12.45 -4.52 -5.31
CA LEU A 62 -11.33 -4.27 -6.23
C LEU A 62 -11.06 -2.77 -6.36
N ALA A 63 -12.10 -1.96 -6.56
CA ALA A 63 -11.94 -0.50 -6.65
C ALA A 63 -11.35 0.07 -5.35
N GLY A 64 -11.83 -0.36 -4.19
CA GLY A 64 -11.29 0.04 -2.89
C GLY A 64 -9.81 -0.37 -2.71
N ALA A 65 -9.44 -1.57 -3.11
CA ALA A 65 -8.04 -2.04 -3.09
C ALA A 65 -7.15 -1.22 -4.03
N MET A 66 -7.62 -0.90 -5.22
CA MET A 66 -6.91 -0.06 -6.18
C MET A 66 -6.70 1.36 -5.65
N ILE A 67 -7.75 2.00 -5.12
CA ILE A 67 -7.66 3.33 -4.52
C ILE A 67 -6.66 3.34 -3.35
N ARG A 68 -6.75 2.35 -2.46
CA ARG A 68 -5.80 2.23 -1.35
C ARG A 68 -4.36 2.06 -1.82
N THR A 69 -4.14 1.27 -2.86
CA THR A 69 -2.81 1.07 -3.46
C THR A 69 -2.28 2.37 -4.06
N TYR A 70 -3.10 3.09 -4.80
CA TYR A 70 -2.80 4.40 -5.38
C TYR A 70 -2.41 5.42 -4.32
N VAL A 71 -3.26 5.61 -3.30
CA VAL A 71 -3.00 6.58 -2.21
C VAL A 71 -1.74 6.23 -1.45
N ALA A 72 -1.53 4.93 -1.12
CA ALA A 72 -0.34 4.47 -0.42
C ALA A 72 0.96 4.65 -1.24
N ALA A 73 0.92 4.44 -2.55
CA ALA A 73 2.06 4.64 -3.44
C ALA A 73 2.43 6.14 -3.52
N ARG A 74 1.44 7.00 -3.72
CA ARG A 74 1.65 8.46 -3.76
C ARG A 74 2.17 9.01 -2.43
N ALA A 75 1.61 8.57 -1.32
CA ALA A 75 2.07 8.98 0.01
C ALA A 75 3.51 8.54 0.28
N ALA A 76 3.88 7.31 -0.13
CA ALA A 76 5.25 6.82 -0.02
C ALA A 76 6.21 7.64 -0.87
N PHE A 77 5.86 7.95 -2.11
CA PHE A 77 6.68 8.76 -3.00
C PHE A 77 6.81 10.21 -2.51
N ALA A 78 5.73 10.82 -2.04
CA ALA A 78 5.78 12.16 -1.45
C ALA A 78 6.68 12.20 -0.19
N GLY A 79 6.68 11.14 0.62
CA GLY A 79 7.63 10.97 1.72
C GLY A 79 9.07 10.85 1.23
N ALA A 80 9.31 10.02 0.21
CA ALA A 80 10.63 9.89 -0.41
C ALA A 80 11.18 11.23 -0.92
N ARG A 81 10.35 12.00 -1.63
CA ARG A 81 10.75 13.33 -2.13
C ARG A 81 11.09 14.31 -1.03
N ARG A 82 10.38 14.27 0.10
CA ARG A 82 10.70 15.16 1.25
C ARG A 82 12.08 14.87 1.82
N HIS A 83 12.38 13.60 2.15
CA HIS A 83 13.70 13.21 2.63
C HIS A 83 14.80 13.51 1.61
N TYR A 84 14.56 13.18 0.34
CA TYR A 84 15.53 13.49 -0.72
C TYR A 84 15.78 15.00 -0.89
N ALA A 85 14.75 15.81 -0.81
CA ALA A 85 14.89 17.28 -0.88
C ALA A 85 15.68 17.82 0.32
N GLN A 86 15.45 17.28 1.53
CA GLN A 86 16.19 17.64 2.73
C GLN A 86 17.69 17.34 2.54
N VAL A 87 18.02 16.08 2.22
CA VAL A 87 19.40 15.68 1.95
C VAL A 87 20.06 16.49 0.85
N THR A 88 19.33 16.80 -0.23
CA THR A 88 19.87 17.61 -1.34
C THR A 88 20.16 19.05 -0.89
N THR A 89 19.31 19.60 -0.01
CA THR A 89 19.52 20.96 0.52
C THR A 89 20.73 21.02 1.44
N ASP A 90 20.95 19.99 2.25
CA ASP A 90 22.01 19.93 3.23
C ASP A 90 23.33 19.36 2.68
N TYR A 91 23.31 18.79 1.44
CA TYR A 91 24.44 18.10 0.83
C TYR A 91 25.73 18.93 0.82
N ASP A 92 25.68 20.18 0.34
CA ASP A 92 26.84 21.07 0.27
C ASP A 92 27.39 21.39 1.66
N ALA A 93 26.50 21.59 2.63
CA ALA A 93 26.88 21.85 4.01
C ALA A 93 27.55 20.62 4.65
N THR A 94 27.05 19.42 4.38
CA THR A 94 27.61 18.15 4.87
C THR A 94 28.97 17.87 4.22
N GLN A 95 29.14 18.17 2.93
CA GLN A 95 30.43 18.09 2.24
C GLN A 95 31.45 19.02 2.86
N ILE A 96 31.10 20.28 3.14
CA ILE A 96 31.99 21.22 3.80
C ILE A 96 32.38 20.74 5.20
N ARG A 97 31.40 20.25 5.99
CA ARG A 97 31.65 19.70 7.34
C ARG A 97 32.57 18.49 7.30
N ALA A 98 32.37 17.57 6.35
CA ALA A 98 33.25 16.43 6.16
C ALA A 98 34.69 16.86 5.86
N GLY A 99 34.89 17.90 5.04
CA GLY A 99 36.21 18.46 4.71
C GLY A 99 36.94 19.08 5.90
N LEU A 100 36.24 19.43 6.98
CA LEU A 100 36.84 19.98 8.21
C LEU A 100 37.28 18.89 9.21
N ILE A 101 36.93 17.61 8.97
CA ILE A 101 37.24 16.53 9.88
C ILE A 101 38.74 16.16 9.76
N PRO A 102 39.46 16.11 10.90
CA PRO A 102 40.87 15.72 10.89
C PRO A 102 41.09 14.29 10.42
N THR A 103 41.98 14.08 9.46
CA THR A 103 42.29 12.76 8.90
C THR A 103 43.28 11.95 9.74
N ASN A 104 43.95 12.59 10.69
CA ASN A 104 44.99 12.01 11.53
C ASN A 104 44.45 11.29 12.79
N ASP A 105 43.15 11.35 13.02
CA ASP A 105 42.45 10.66 14.11
C ASP A 105 41.66 9.46 13.56
N ALA A 106 41.73 8.32 14.30
CA ALA A 106 41.03 7.10 13.91
C ALA A 106 39.50 7.31 13.84
N HIS A 107 38.96 8.15 14.70
CA HIS A 107 37.53 8.48 14.69
C HIS A 107 37.16 9.36 13.48
N GLY A 108 37.99 10.36 13.16
CA GLY A 108 37.83 11.18 11.97
C GLY A 108 37.88 10.33 10.69
N ALA A 109 38.77 9.36 10.60
CA ALA A 109 38.84 8.42 9.48
C ALA A 109 37.55 7.60 9.30
N GLN A 110 36.91 7.18 10.41
CA GLN A 110 35.62 6.47 10.35
C GLN A 110 34.49 7.38 9.82
N VAL A 111 34.44 8.64 10.24
CA VAL A 111 33.43 9.58 9.77
C VAL A 111 33.61 9.88 8.28
N LEU A 112 34.85 10.04 7.83
CA LEU A 112 35.14 10.22 6.40
C LEU A 112 34.76 9.00 5.57
N ALA A 113 34.97 7.79 6.08
CA ALA A 113 34.51 6.56 5.42
C ALA A 113 32.97 6.50 5.32
N ARG A 114 32.24 6.95 6.35
CA ARG A 114 30.78 7.08 6.32
C ARG A 114 30.34 8.15 5.32
N PHE A 115 31.06 9.25 5.22
CA PHE A 115 30.77 10.28 4.24
C PHE A 115 30.96 9.79 2.80
N ALA A 116 32.02 9.06 2.49
CA ALA A 116 32.22 8.46 1.18
C ALA A 116 31.08 7.48 0.82
N TRP A 117 30.65 6.68 1.81
CA TRP A 117 29.47 5.80 1.63
C TRP A 117 28.18 6.61 1.41
N PHE A 118 27.99 7.74 2.09
CA PHE A 118 26.87 8.67 1.89
C PHE A 118 26.84 9.20 0.45
N GLU A 119 27.98 9.64 -0.09
CA GLU A 119 28.07 10.14 -1.47
C GLU A 119 27.65 9.08 -2.49
N ASP A 120 28.14 7.85 -2.35
CA ASP A 120 27.76 6.74 -3.21
C ASP A 120 26.24 6.45 -3.16
N ARG A 121 25.68 6.44 -1.96
CA ARG A 121 24.24 6.23 -1.75
C ARG A 121 23.37 7.38 -2.25
N TYR A 122 23.85 8.61 -2.13
CA TYR A 122 23.17 9.76 -2.70
C TYR A 122 23.12 9.67 -4.24
N ALA A 123 24.22 9.31 -4.87
CA ALA A 123 24.26 9.09 -6.31
C ALA A 123 23.36 7.94 -6.79
N GLU A 124 23.31 6.82 -6.03
CA GLU A 124 22.39 5.72 -6.29
C GLU A 124 20.91 6.15 -6.13
N LEU A 125 20.61 6.89 -5.08
CA LEU A 125 19.25 7.37 -4.81
C LEU A 125 18.79 8.36 -5.89
N THR A 126 19.67 9.27 -6.33
CA THR A 126 19.39 10.22 -7.41
C THR A 126 19.05 9.49 -8.71
N ARG A 127 19.84 8.47 -9.08
CA ARG A 127 19.54 7.62 -10.24
C ARG A 127 18.20 6.90 -10.08
N ALA A 128 17.94 6.33 -8.91
CA ALA A 128 16.68 5.63 -8.64
C ALA A 128 15.45 6.55 -8.71
N PHE A 129 15.57 7.82 -8.32
CA PHE A 129 14.52 8.82 -8.53
C PHE A 129 14.32 9.14 -10.02
N GLY A 130 15.42 9.25 -10.79
CA GLY A 130 15.37 9.44 -12.24
C GLY A 130 14.66 8.28 -12.94
N ASP A 131 15.00 7.04 -12.59
CA ASP A 131 14.41 5.82 -13.16
C ASP A 131 12.93 5.66 -12.78
N PHE A 132 12.56 6.02 -11.56
CA PHE A 132 11.17 6.01 -11.12
C PHE A 132 10.34 7.06 -11.86
N GLY A 133 10.90 8.21 -12.15
CA GLY A 133 10.28 9.33 -12.84
C GLY A 133 9.16 9.99 -12.03
N GLU A 134 8.27 10.66 -12.75
CA GLU A 134 7.08 11.31 -12.19
C GLU A 134 5.79 10.66 -12.73
N PRO A 135 5.31 9.58 -12.11
CA PRO A 135 4.12 8.88 -12.59
C PRO A 135 2.89 9.77 -12.57
N ARG A 136 2.09 9.72 -13.65
CA ARG A 136 0.87 10.53 -13.82
C ARG A 136 -0.35 9.64 -13.97
N GLY A 137 -1.47 10.08 -13.39
CA GLY A 137 -2.78 9.44 -13.59
C GLY A 137 -2.75 7.94 -13.33
N ALA A 138 -3.02 7.14 -14.36
CA ALA A 138 -3.12 5.69 -14.29
C ALA A 138 -1.80 4.95 -14.05
N GLU A 139 -0.65 5.56 -14.29
CA GLU A 139 0.67 4.92 -14.08
C GLU A 139 0.90 4.50 -12.63
N TRP A 140 0.24 5.17 -11.68
CA TRP A 140 0.29 4.81 -10.27
C TRP A 140 -0.33 3.45 -9.94
N PHE A 141 -1.18 2.91 -10.83
CA PHE A 141 -1.80 1.59 -10.67
C PHE A 141 -0.93 0.46 -11.25
N ALA A 142 0.18 0.80 -11.93
CA ALA A 142 1.08 -0.20 -12.49
C ALA A 142 1.63 -1.10 -11.40
N TRP A 143 1.66 -2.40 -11.72
CA TRP A 143 2.19 -3.42 -10.82
C TRP A 143 3.66 -3.11 -10.50
N GLY A 144 3.98 -3.04 -9.21
CA GLY A 144 5.36 -2.70 -8.77
C GLY A 144 5.55 -1.27 -8.28
N ARG A 145 4.75 -0.30 -8.71
CA ARG A 145 4.93 1.11 -8.33
C ARG A 145 4.86 1.36 -6.82
N ARG A 146 3.94 0.66 -6.14
CA ARG A 146 3.84 0.79 -4.68
C ARG A 146 5.06 0.28 -3.92
N PRO A 147 5.59 -0.94 -4.16
CA PRO A 147 6.80 -1.40 -3.50
C PRO A 147 8.03 -0.56 -3.89
N GLU A 148 8.15 -0.10 -5.13
CA GLU A 148 9.23 0.78 -5.57
C GLU A 148 9.20 2.12 -4.83
N ALA A 149 8.05 2.79 -4.75
CA ALA A 149 7.89 4.03 -3.98
C ALA A 149 8.24 3.86 -2.50
N ARG A 150 7.89 2.71 -1.89
CA ARG A 150 8.28 2.39 -0.51
C ARG A 150 9.78 2.19 -0.37
N ARG A 151 10.43 1.53 -1.32
CA ARG A 151 11.89 1.35 -1.33
C ARG A 151 12.61 2.70 -1.46
N LEU A 152 12.13 3.57 -2.35
CA LEU A 152 12.66 4.92 -2.48
C LEU A 152 12.53 5.70 -1.18
N ARG A 153 11.36 5.63 -0.53
CA ARG A 153 11.15 6.29 0.76
C ARG A 153 12.10 5.77 1.85
N ALA A 154 12.26 4.45 1.94
CA ALA A 154 13.14 3.84 2.93
C ALA A 154 14.60 4.27 2.73
N ARG A 155 15.09 4.23 1.48
CA ARG A 155 16.46 4.66 1.13
C ARG A 155 16.67 6.15 1.37
N ALA A 156 15.68 6.98 1.03
CA ALA A 156 15.78 8.43 1.26
C ALA A 156 15.78 8.76 2.75
N ALA A 157 14.96 8.08 3.57
CA ALA A 157 14.93 8.27 5.02
C ALA A 157 16.22 7.75 5.70
N GLU A 158 16.80 6.65 5.21
CA GLU A 158 18.08 6.14 5.69
C GLU A 158 19.21 7.14 5.42
N LEU A 159 19.22 7.74 4.23
CA LEU A 159 20.22 8.73 3.84
C LEU A 159 20.08 10.02 4.64
N ASP A 160 18.86 10.48 4.88
CA ASP A 160 18.53 11.64 5.72
C ASP A 160 19.05 11.45 7.16
N SER A 161 18.80 10.29 7.75
CA SER A 161 19.30 9.95 9.09
C SER A 161 20.84 9.85 9.15
N LEU A 162 21.48 9.44 8.06
CA LEU A 162 22.93 9.39 7.97
C LEU A 162 23.55 10.80 7.86
N ASP A 163 22.91 11.69 7.12
CA ASP A 163 23.30 13.10 7.01
C ASP A 163 23.29 13.78 8.39
N ASP A 164 22.19 13.60 9.13
CA ASP A 164 22.06 14.06 10.52
C ASP A 164 23.17 13.51 11.44
N ALA A 165 23.49 12.22 11.31
CA ALA A 165 24.54 11.59 12.10
C ALA A 165 25.94 12.15 11.77
N ILE A 166 26.23 12.41 10.49
CA ILE A 166 27.48 13.04 10.06
C ILE A 166 27.57 14.47 10.60
N ALA A 167 26.48 15.25 10.50
CA ALA A 167 26.41 16.60 11.01
C ALA A 167 26.63 16.66 12.54
N ASN A 168 25.97 15.80 13.30
CA ASN A 168 26.13 15.68 14.75
C ASN A 168 27.57 15.31 15.14
N THR A 169 28.14 14.29 14.48
CA THR A 169 29.51 13.85 14.75
C THR A 169 30.53 14.94 14.42
N SER A 170 30.36 15.62 13.30
CA SER A 170 31.21 16.77 12.93
C SER A 170 31.13 17.89 13.96
N ALA A 171 29.94 18.24 14.44
CA ALA A 171 29.74 19.24 15.47
C ALA A 171 30.44 18.88 16.79
N LEU A 172 30.39 17.61 17.17
CA LEU A 172 31.09 17.09 18.37
C LEU A 172 32.61 17.17 18.23
N LEU A 173 33.16 16.74 17.07
CA LEU A 173 34.61 16.72 16.82
C LEU A 173 35.22 18.11 16.72
N THR A 174 34.50 19.05 16.14
CA THR A 174 34.98 20.43 15.94
C THR A 174 34.65 21.37 17.09
N MET A 175 33.92 20.89 18.11
CA MET A 175 33.39 21.71 19.22
C MET A 175 32.69 22.99 18.70
N SER A 176 32.03 22.89 17.52
CA SER A 176 31.33 23.97 16.88
C SER A 176 30.04 24.36 17.63
N GLU A 177 29.42 25.49 17.25
CA GLU A 177 28.07 25.78 17.76
C GLU A 177 27.14 24.64 17.50
N GLY A 178 26.39 24.20 18.54
CA GLY A 178 25.49 23.05 18.43
C GLY A 178 26.06 21.73 18.96
N TRP A 179 27.36 21.63 19.32
CA TRP A 179 27.91 20.40 19.89
C TRP A 179 27.14 19.88 21.11
N ARG A 180 26.56 20.78 21.94
CA ARG A 180 25.73 20.42 23.10
C ARG A 180 24.40 19.77 22.69
N GLU A 181 23.86 20.19 21.57
CA GLU A 181 22.63 19.60 21.00
C GLU A 181 22.92 18.25 20.37
N ALA A 182 24.00 18.15 19.60
CA ALA A 182 24.51 16.89 19.06
C ALA A 182 24.78 15.86 20.18
N TRP A 183 25.41 16.30 21.27
CA TRP A 183 25.64 15.45 22.44
C TRP A 183 24.35 14.94 23.09
N ARG A 184 23.34 15.80 23.22
CA ARG A 184 22.03 15.39 23.75
C ARG A 184 21.31 14.39 22.85
N ASN A 185 21.41 14.58 21.53
CA ASN A 185 20.80 13.69 20.54
C ASN A 185 21.44 12.29 20.56
N GLU A 186 22.75 12.21 20.76
CA GLU A 186 23.47 10.93 20.88
C GLU A 186 23.17 10.21 22.21
N GLN A 187 22.85 10.94 23.27
CA GLN A 187 22.51 10.36 24.57
C GLN A 187 21.02 10.01 24.73
N GLY A 188 20.15 10.58 23.89
CA GLY A 188 18.70 10.36 23.98
C GLY A 188 18.27 8.89 23.94
N PRO A 189 18.81 8.06 23.05
CA PRO A 189 18.44 6.62 22.98
C PRO A 189 18.89 5.77 24.20
N VAL A 190 19.84 6.26 24.99
CA VAL A 190 20.41 5.49 26.12
C VAL A 190 19.56 5.60 27.39
N HIS A 191 18.61 6.50 27.45
CA HIS A 191 17.78 6.77 28.63
C HIS A 191 16.34 6.25 28.52
N GLU A 192 15.96 5.58 27.43
CA GLU A 192 14.62 5.02 27.21
C GLU A 192 14.51 3.51 27.51
N ASP A 193 15.57 2.88 28.03
CA ASP A 193 15.58 1.51 28.60
C ASP A 193 15.59 1.59 30.13
#